data_262386fee67fb4448efce08c499e4d0c
#
_entry.id   262386fee67fb4448efce08c499e4d0c
#
_cell.length_a   1.000
_cell.length_b   1.000
_cell.length_c   1.000
_cell.angle_alpha   90.00
_cell.angle_beta   90.00
_cell.angle_gamma   90.00
#
_symmetry.space_group_name_H-M   'P 1'
#
loop_
_entity.id
_entity.type
_entity.pdbx_description
1 polymer ?
#
loop_
_entity_poly.entity_id
_entity_poly.type
_entity_poly.pdbx_seq_one_letter_code
_entity_poly.pdbx_strand_id
1 'polypeptide(L)'
;GFNDYNLRTLWLSLALMTPEYPSDKQPLIDELISYSSESYEATTRQNALEKLVGFQLINDTVLINLVKATTHHMWQFSKFGRDTIRTLLKNQVHRDSFVRILASLNEKEQFQLNRLLNEKI
;
A
#
# COMPACT_ATOMS: atom_id res chain seq x y z
N GLY A 1 1.03 -5.80 20.34
CA GLY A 1 0.32 -6.95 19.80
C GLY A 1 -0.57 -6.59 18.64
N PHE A 2 -1.29 -7.55 18.14
CA PHE A 2 -2.16 -7.41 16.99
C PHE A 2 -3.14 -6.22 17.13
N ASN A 3 -3.79 -6.13 18.28
CA ASN A 3 -4.78 -5.08 18.52
C ASN A 3 -4.16 -3.70 18.63
N ASP A 4 -2.92 -3.62 19.06
CA ASP A 4 -2.23 -2.33 19.24
C ASP A 4 -2.02 -1.65 17.89
N TYR A 5 -1.61 -2.38 16.87
CA TYR A 5 -1.41 -1.81 15.53
C TYR A 5 -2.74 -1.42 14.89
N ASN A 6 -3.79 -2.19 15.10
CA ASN A 6 -5.11 -1.86 14.58
C ASN A 6 -5.65 -0.57 15.21
N LEU A 7 -5.51 -0.44 16.53
CA LEU A 7 -5.92 0.78 17.24
C LEU A 7 -5.07 1.98 16.80
N ARG A 8 -3.76 1.77 16.66
CA ARG A 8 -2.87 2.85 16.22
C ARG A 8 -3.21 3.31 14.81
N THR A 9 -3.47 2.37 13.89
CA THR A 9 -3.87 2.69 12.52
C THR A 9 -5.17 3.48 12.49
N LEU A 10 -6.14 3.10 13.33
CA LEU A 10 -7.39 3.86 13.45
C LEU A 10 -7.13 5.28 13.96
N TRP A 11 -6.31 5.43 14.99
CA TRP A 11 -5.97 6.74 15.54
C TRP A 11 -5.30 7.62 14.47
N LEU A 12 -4.35 7.05 13.74
CA LEU A 12 -3.65 7.79 12.67
C LEU A 12 -4.65 8.25 11.59
N SER A 13 -5.62 7.39 11.25
CA SER A 13 -6.66 7.75 10.28
C SER A 13 -7.49 8.94 10.75
N LEU A 14 -7.88 8.93 12.02
CA LEU A 14 -8.65 10.02 12.60
C LEU A 14 -7.84 11.31 12.64
N ALA A 15 -6.56 11.22 13.01
CA ALA A 15 -5.67 12.38 13.05
C ALA A 15 -5.47 12.97 11.65
N LEU A 16 -5.36 12.14 10.62
CA LEU A 16 -5.24 12.60 9.24
C LEU A 16 -6.52 13.31 8.75
N MET A 17 -7.67 12.92 9.28
CA MET A 17 -8.95 13.54 8.95
C MET A 17 -9.20 14.84 9.70
N THR A 18 -8.41 15.14 10.74
CA THR A 18 -8.57 16.35 11.56
C THR A 18 -7.76 17.47 10.91
N PRO A 19 -8.40 18.54 10.39
CA PRO A 19 -7.67 19.51 9.55
C PRO A 19 -6.55 20.27 10.26
N GLU A 20 -6.71 20.56 11.54
CA GLU A 20 -5.83 21.49 12.26
C GLU A 20 -4.81 20.81 13.15
N TYR A 21 -4.98 19.54 13.48
CA TYR A 21 -4.10 18.88 14.43
C TYR A 21 -3.81 17.44 14.04
N PRO A 22 -2.53 17.05 14.05
CA PRO A 22 -1.36 17.94 14.13
C PRO A 22 -1.22 18.77 12.85
N SER A 23 -0.57 19.91 12.94
CA SER A 23 -0.39 20.78 11.78
C SER A 23 0.48 20.15 10.71
N ASP A 24 1.49 19.37 11.12
CA ASP A 24 2.32 18.59 10.19
C ASP A 24 1.85 17.14 10.21
N LYS A 25 1.34 16.69 9.08
CA LYS A 25 0.82 15.32 8.91
C LYS A 25 1.89 14.31 8.49
N GLN A 26 3.06 14.77 8.06
CA GLN A 26 4.07 13.87 7.50
C GLN A 26 4.51 12.77 8.47
N PRO A 27 4.76 13.03 9.76
CA PRO A 27 5.11 11.94 10.68
C PRO A 27 4.03 10.87 10.78
N LEU A 28 2.76 11.23 10.67
CA LEU A 28 1.64 10.28 10.71
C LEU A 28 1.62 9.42 9.45
N ILE A 29 1.86 10.05 8.31
CA ILE A 29 1.93 9.35 7.03
C ILE A 29 3.10 8.38 7.03
N ASP A 30 4.26 8.81 7.51
CA ASP A 30 5.46 7.97 7.58
C ASP A 30 5.23 6.76 8.48
N GLU A 31 4.52 6.93 9.58
CA GLU A 31 4.19 5.82 10.47
C GLU A 31 3.28 4.80 9.77
N LEU A 32 2.25 5.26 9.06
CA LEU A 32 1.38 4.36 8.27
C LEU A 32 2.17 3.61 7.20
N ILE A 33 3.07 4.30 6.51
CA ILE A 33 3.91 3.66 5.49
C ILE A 33 4.76 2.57 6.13
N SER A 34 5.32 2.82 7.33
CA SER A 34 6.14 1.80 8.00
C SER A 34 5.34 0.54 8.32
N TYR A 35 4.06 0.66 8.68
CA TYR A 35 3.20 -0.49 8.97
C TYR A 35 2.81 -1.28 7.72
N SER A 36 2.96 -0.69 6.54
CA SER A 36 2.67 -1.38 5.27
C SER A 36 3.82 -2.27 4.80
N SER A 37 4.97 -2.24 5.48
CA SER A 37 6.17 -2.95 5.07
C SER A 37 6.15 -4.44 5.46
N GLU A 38 7.07 -5.19 4.87
CA GLU A 38 7.22 -6.63 5.13
C GLU A 38 7.58 -6.98 6.57
N SER A 39 7.97 -6.00 7.39
CA SER A 39 8.29 -6.21 8.80
C SER A 39 7.06 -6.53 9.65
N TYR A 40 5.86 -6.35 9.11
CA TYR A 40 4.62 -6.53 9.84
C TYR A 40 3.79 -7.67 9.27
N GLU A 41 2.80 -8.13 10.05
CA GLU A 41 1.88 -9.18 9.62
C GLU A 41 0.92 -8.68 8.55
N ALA A 42 0.36 -9.60 7.77
CA ALA A 42 -0.52 -9.28 6.65
C ALA A 42 -1.68 -8.36 7.05
N THR A 43 -2.31 -8.61 8.21
CA THR A 43 -3.44 -7.79 8.67
C THR A 43 -3.02 -6.34 8.93
N THR A 44 -1.88 -6.14 9.58
CA THR A 44 -1.34 -4.80 9.84
C THR A 44 -1.01 -4.09 8.53
N ARG A 45 -0.33 -4.80 7.63
CA ARG A 45 0.04 -4.27 6.31
C ARG A 45 -1.19 -3.86 5.52
N GLN A 46 -2.20 -4.70 5.49
CA GLN A 46 -3.43 -4.42 4.74
C GLN A 46 -4.15 -3.21 5.31
N ASN A 47 -4.31 -3.13 6.63
CA ASN A 47 -4.95 -1.97 7.25
C ASN A 47 -4.24 -0.66 6.89
N ALA A 48 -2.91 -0.66 6.96
CA ALA A 48 -2.14 0.52 6.60
C ALA A 48 -2.29 0.88 5.13
N LEU A 49 -2.19 -0.11 4.23
CA LEU A 49 -2.33 0.12 2.80
C LEU A 49 -3.73 0.62 2.43
N GLU A 50 -4.76 0.08 3.06
CA GLU A 50 -6.13 0.56 2.82
C GLU A 50 -6.28 2.03 3.17
N LYS A 51 -5.69 2.46 4.29
CA LYS A 51 -5.76 3.87 4.70
C LYS A 51 -4.95 4.75 3.76
N LEU A 52 -3.73 4.35 3.43
CA LEU A 52 -2.88 5.11 2.52
C LEU A 52 -3.52 5.31 1.16
N VAL A 53 -4.07 4.24 0.59
CA VAL A 53 -4.75 4.32 -0.70
C VAL A 53 -6.05 5.14 -0.58
N GLY A 54 -6.80 4.93 0.48
CA GLY A 54 -8.05 5.66 0.71
C GLY A 54 -7.86 7.17 0.84
N PHE A 55 -6.77 7.59 1.46
CA PHE A 55 -6.40 9.01 1.56
C PHE A 55 -5.61 9.51 0.37
N GLN A 56 -5.36 8.67 -0.63
CA GLN A 56 -4.56 8.98 -1.81
C GLN A 56 -3.12 9.41 -1.45
N LEU A 57 -2.58 8.83 -0.40
CA LEU A 57 -1.20 9.05 0.06
C LEU A 57 -0.33 7.97 -0.58
N ILE A 58 -0.11 8.11 -1.88
CA ILE A 58 0.52 7.08 -2.70
C ILE A 58 1.86 7.59 -3.21
N ASN A 59 2.94 7.02 -2.67
CA ASN A 59 4.30 7.25 -3.15
C ASN A 59 4.89 5.93 -3.64
N ASP A 60 6.13 5.96 -4.10
CA ASP A 60 6.79 4.77 -4.64
C ASP A 60 6.88 3.65 -3.59
N THR A 61 7.13 3.97 -2.33
CA THR A 61 7.20 2.98 -1.25
C THR A 61 5.86 2.25 -1.07
N VAL A 62 4.76 3.00 -1.09
CA VAL A 62 3.41 2.41 -0.99
C VAL A 62 3.15 1.48 -2.18
N LEU A 63 3.52 1.89 -3.39
CA LEU A 63 3.35 1.05 -4.58
C LEU A 63 4.18 -0.23 -4.49
N ILE A 64 5.43 -0.12 -4.05
CA ILE A 64 6.30 -1.29 -3.86
C ILE A 64 5.68 -2.23 -2.82
N ASN A 65 5.18 -1.69 -1.71
CA ASN A 65 4.57 -2.51 -0.65
C ASN A 65 3.27 -3.18 -1.13
N LEU A 66 2.52 -2.56 -2.04
CA LEU A 66 1.37 -3.21 -2.68
C LEU A 66 1.81 -4.37 -3.56
N VAL A 67 2.87 -4.20 -4.35
CA VAL A 67 3.39 -5.30 -5.18
C VAL A 67 3.88 -6.44 -4.30
N LYS A 68 4.57 -6.13 -3.20
CA LYS A 68 5.03 -7.16 -2.26
C LYS A 68 3.87 -7.95 -1.66
N ALA A 69 2.72 -7.31 -1.45
CA ALA A 69 1.52 -7.99 -0.98
C ALA A 69 1.08 -9.08 -1.97
N THR A 70 1.23 -8.86 -3.28
CA THR A 70 0.79 -9.82 -4.30
C THR A 70 1.55 -11.13 -4.28
N THR A 71 2.73 -11.16 -3.69
CA THR A 71 3.56 -12.37 -3.59
C THR A 71 3.43 -13.07 -2.23
N HIS A 72 2.56 -12.58 -1.36
CA HIS A 72 2.36 -13.15 -0.03
C HIS A 72 1.60 -14.48 -0.11
N HIS A 73 1.93 -15.41 0.80
CA HIS A 73 1.32 -16.74 0.79
C HIS A 73 -0.15 -16.74 1.22
N MET A 74 -0.59 -15.75 1.99
CA MET A 74 -2.00 -15.65 2.41
C MET A 74 -2.83 -15.12 1.25
N TRP A 75 -3.74 -15.97 0.77
CA TRP A 75 -4.51 -15.68 -0.44
C TRP A 75 -5.31 -14.38 -0.35
N GLN A 76 -5.94 -14.12 0.78
CA GLN A 76 -6.77 -12.92 0.92
C GLN A 76 -5.94 -11.64 0.81
N PHE A 77 -4.74 -11.64 1.41
CA PHE A 77 -3.86 -10.50 1.35
C PHE A 77 -3.28 -10.29 -0.06
N SER A 78 -2.86 -11.38 -0.70
CA SER A 78 -2.35 -11.26 -2.08
C SER A 78 -3.44 -10.81 -3.04
N LYS A 79 -4.68 -11.26 -2.85
CA LYS A 79 -5.82 -10.79 -3.64
C LYS A 79 -6.08 -9.31 -3.42
N PHE A 80 -6.03 -8.86 -2.15
CA PHE A 80 -6.16 -7.43 -1.84
C PHE A 80 -5.11 -6.62 -2.62
N GLY A 81 -3.87 -7.07 -2.63
CA GLY A 81 -2.79 -6.40 -3.37
C GLY A 81 -3.08 -6.31 -4.86
N ARG A 82 -3.46 -7.43 -5.48
CA ARG A 82 -3.80 -7.46 -6.90
C ARG A 82 -4.98 -6.55 -7.23
N ASP A 83 -6.05 -6.64 -6.48
CA ASP A 83 -7.26 -5.84 -6.73
C ASP A 83 -7.00 -4.35 -6.58
N THR A 84 -6.22 -3.98 -5.56
CA THR A 84 -5.86 -2.58 -5.32
C THR A 84 -5.00 -2.04 -6.46
N ILE A 85 -4.01 -2.82 -6.91
CA ILE A 85 -3.16 -2.43 -8.04
C ILE A 85 -4.01 -2.26 -9.30
N ARG A 86 -4.93 -3.19 -9.58
CA ARG A 86 -5.82 -3.07 -10.75
C ARG A 86 -6.60 -1.76 -10.73
N THR A 87 -7.11 -1.38 -9.58
CA THR A 87 -7.83 -0.12 -9.43
C THR A 87 -6.91 1.08 -9.70
N LEU A 88 -5.71 1.07 -9.13
CA LEU A 88 -4.76 2.16 -9.31
C LEU A 88 -4.26 2.26 -10.76
N LEU A 89 -4.14 1.13 -11.46
CA LEU A 89 -3.67 1.13 -12.85
C LEU A 89 -4.63 1.81 -13.82
N LYS A 90 -5.86 2.08 -13.40
CA LYS A 90 -6.80 2.88 -14.20
C LYS A 90 -6.40 4.34 -14.31
N ASN A 91 -5.55 4.80 -13.40
CA ASN A 91 -5.01 6.16 -13.41
C ASN A 91 -3.64 6.14 -14.08
N GLN A 92 -3.47 6.94 -15.13
CA GLN A 92 -2.21 6.93 -15.91
C GLN A 92 -1.00 7.31 -15.08
N VAL A 93 -1.15 8.26 -14.14
CA VAL A 93 -0.04 8.68 -13.28
C VAL A 93 0.45 7.49 -12.44
N HIS A 94 -0.48 6.72 -11.87
CA HIS A 94 -0.12 5.54 -11.09
C HIS A 94 0.45 4.44 -11.97
N ARG A 95 -0.09 4.25 -13.17
CA ARG A 95 0.45 3.27 -14.12
C ARG A 95 1.90 3.59 -14.45
N ASP A 96 2.20 4.84 -14.73
CA ASP A 96 3.57 5.28 -15.02
C ASP A 96 4.49 5.04 -13.83
N SER A 97 3.99 5.29 -12.61
CA SER A 97 4.76 5.04 -11.38
C SER A 97 5.04 3.55 -11.18
N PHE A 98 4.07 2.67 -11.45
CA PHE A 98 4.29 1.23 -11.37
C PHE A 98 5.37 0.78 -12.37
N VAL A 99 5.36 1.31 -13.58
CA VAL A 99 6.39 0.98 -14.57
C VAL A 99 7.77 1.44 -14.05
N ARG A 100 7.83 2.62 -13.47
CA ARG A 100 9.08 3.18 -12.94
C ARG A 100 9.67 2.31 -11.83
N ILE A 101 8.85 1.77 -10.93
CA ILE A 101 9.35 0.99 -9.79
C ILE A 101 9.74 -0.45 -10.13
N LEU A 102 9.47 -0.91 -11.36
CA LEU A 102 9.79 -2.29 -11.76
C LEU A 102 11.24 -2.66 -11.47
N ALA A 103 12.17 -1.74 -11.70
CA ALA A 103 13.60 -2.00 -11.49
C ALA A 103 13.95 -2.25 -10.02
N SER A 104 13.10 -1.82 -9.08
CA SER A 104 13.32 -2.00 -7.64
C SER A 104 12.77 -3.31 -7.10
N LEU A 105 12.11 -4.12 -7.95
CA LEU A 105 11.40 -5.33 -7.53
C LEU A 105 12.22 -6.58 -7.81
N ASN A 106 11.99 -7.64 -7.02
CA ASN A 106 12.58 -8.93 -7.30
C ASN A 106 11.83 -9.64 -8.43
N GLU A 107 12.31 -10.82 -8.85
CA GLU A 107 11.74 -11.53 -10.00
C GLU A 107 10.27 -11.88 -9.80
N LYS A 108 9.88 -12.38 -8.63
CA LYS A 108 8.49 -12.75 -8.35
C LYS A 108 7.58 -11.53 -8.38
N GLU A 109 8.04 -10.44 -7.80
CA GLU A 109 7.32 -9.18 -7.76
C GLU A 109 7.16 -8.60 -9.16
N GLN A 110 8.23 -8.60 -9.94
CA GLN A 110 8.18 -8.17 -11.35
C GLN A 110 7.20 -9.00 -12.16
N PHE A 111 7.22 -10.31 -11.97
CA PHE A 111 6.28 -11.21 -12.67
C PHE A 111 4.83 -10.85 -12.36
N GLN A 112 4.51 -10.65 -11.09
CA GLN A 112 3.15 -10.30 -10.69
C GLN A 112 2.73 -8.95 -11.24
N LEU A 113 3.60 -7.95 -11.14
CA LEU A 113 3.27 -6.63 -11.64
C LEU A 113 3.13 -6.61 -13.16
N ASN A 114 4.02 -7.29 -13.88
CA ASN A 114 3.93 -7.36 -15.34
C ASN A 114 2.64 -8.02 -15.80
N ARG A 115 2.17 -9.06 -15.10
CA ARG A 115 0.87 -9.66 -15.41
C ARG A 115 -0.26 -8.64 -15.28
N LEU A 116 -0.25 -7.86 -14.20
CA LEU A 116 -1.29 -6.86 -13.98
C LEU A 116 -1.22 -5.72 -15.01
N LEU A 117 -0.01 -5.28 -15.35
CA LEU A 117 0.19 -4.24 -16.36
C LEU A 117 -0.32 -4.68 -17.75
N ASN A 118 -0.26 -5.97 -18.03
CA ASN A 118 -0.63 -6.52 -19.33
C ASN A 118 -2.07 -7.03 -19.38
N GLU A 119 -2.82 -6.95 -18.30
CA GLU A 119 -4.23 -7.32 -18.32
C GLU A 119 -5.00 -6.40 -19.23
N LYS A 120 -5.91 -6.99 -20.00
CA LYS A 120 -6.83 -6.21 -20.83
C LYS A 120 -7.92 -5.60 -19.95
N ILE A 121 -8.17 -4.34 -20.20
CA ILE A 121 -9.22 -3.61 -19.51
C ILE A 121 -10.59 -3.96 -20.09
#